data_86b909fa836c09cd1deea2b7d2ea7b5d
#
_entry.id   86b909fa836c09cd1deea2b7d2ea7b5d
#
_cell.length_a   1.000
_cell.length_b   1.000
_cell.length_c   1.000
_cell.angle_alpha   90.00
_cell.angle_beta   90.00
_cell.angle_gamma   90.00
#
_symmetry.space_group_name_H-M   'P 1'
#
loop_
_entity.id
_entity.type
_entity.pdbx_description
1 polymer ?
#
loop_
_entity_poly.entity_id
_entity_poly.type
_entity_poly.pdbx_seq_one_letter_code
_entity_poly.pdbx_strand_id
1 'polypeptide(L)'
;VGKKDPDGWEYRGARGSRFAIRPGSVLFKRAPEWIMAGELVETTRTWATNVAPVAPDEVARIGDHLVRRSVSDPWWDGERGAAVARETVTLLGLPLTTDSVVMYERFDQNEARRLFITHALVAGEWETHHAFAAHNEEEIEAVLEVEARERRSDLLRTDDEIAEFFDARIPEDVSSAARFDRWWKEERERDPHLLDLSPTDIIDPGAADVDETAFPPVWLYGDLALGLTYEFDPSSPHDGVTIDIPAGALDLIDPTVFEWNVPGFRTDIVIAMMRSLPKSLRKQFAPVPDTAQDVAAQIAPKDGRLAESLAKALTRTGDLVVRPDDFDSARIPD
;
A
#
# COMPACT_ATOMS: atom_id res chain seq x y z
N VAL A 1 -9.89 -8.54 44.94
CA VAL A 1 -10.61 -8.71 43.66
C VAL A 1 -10.20 -10.02 43.04
N GLY A 2 -11.15 -10.74 42.45
CA GLY A 2 -10.90 -11.96 41.69
C GLY A 2 -11.79 -12.11 40.48
N LYS A 3 -11.24 -12.72 39.42
CA LYS A 3 -11.93 -13.15 38.21
C LYS A 3 -12.22 -14.63 38.30
N LYS A 4 -13.43 -15.05 38.01
CA LYS A 4 -13.82 -16.47 37.97
C LYS A 4 -13.00 -17.23 36.94
N ASP A 5 -12.52 -18.42 37.30
CA ASP A 5 -11.89 -19.32 36.33
C ASP A 5 -12.97 -19.86 35.37
N PRO A 6 -12.78 -19.80 34.04
CA PRO A 6 -13.77 -20.26 33.08
C PRO A 6 -14.19 -21.73 33.29
N ASP A 7 -13.23 -22.60 33.63
CA ASP A 7 -13.41 -24.03 33.73
C ASP A 7 -13.67 -24.51 35.16
N GLY A 8 -13.90 -23.58 36.10
CA GLY A 8 -13.98 -23.90 37.52
C GLY A 8 -14.92 -23.03 38.33
N TRP A 9 -14.93 -23.30 39.63
CA TRP A 9 -15.67 -22.56 40.65
C TRP A 9 -14.74 -21.65 41.49
N GLU A 10 -13.42 -21.67 41.22
CA GLU A 10 -12.41 -20.87 41.86
C GLU A 10 -12.28 -19.51 41.16
N TYR A 11 -11.70 -18.56 41.86
CA TYR A 11 -11.37 -17.23 41.39
C TYR A 11 -9.86 -17.05 41.41
N ARG A 12 -9.35 -16.45 40.35
CA ARG A 12 -7.96 -15.95 40.31
C ARG A 12 -7.95 -14.51 40.82
N GLY A 13 -7.18 -14.26 41.84
CA GLY A 13 -7.02 -12.93 42.43
C GLY A 13 -5.66 -12.31 42.11
N ALA A 14 -5.48 -11.12 42.67
CA ALA A 14 -4.21 -10.39 42.62
C ALA A 14 -3.04 -11.27 43.16
N ARG A 15 -1.82 -11.04 42.63
CA ARG A 15 -0.59 -11.77 42.96
C ARG A 15 -0.68 -13.29 42.79
N GLY A 16 -1.52 -13.75 41.85
CA GLY A 16 -1.70 -15.17 41.56
C GLY A 16 -2.47 -15.96 42.61
N SER A 17 -3.13 -15.28 43.56
CA SER A 17 -3.94 -15.96 44.59
C SER A 17 -5.11 -16.72 43.94
N ARG A 18 -5.48 -17.85 44.55
CA ARG A 18 -6.68 -18.61 44.17
C ARG A 18 -7.56 -18.77 45.39
N PHE A 19 -8.85 -18.56 45.22
CA PHE A 19 -9.82 -18.67 46.27
C PHE A 19 -11.19 -18.96 45.75
N ALA A 20 -12.10 -19.35 46.64
CA ALA A 20 -13.50 -19.65 46.28
C ALA A 20 -14.47 -18.90 47.18
N ILE A 21 -15.65 -18.62 46.69
CA ILE A 21 -16.72 -18.06 47.54
C ILE A 21 -17.10 -19.08 48.59
N ARG A 22 -17.17 -18.65 49.87
CA ARG A 22 -17.55 -19.52 51.00
C ARG A 22 -18.97 -20.06 50.81
N PRO A 23 -19.20 -21.39 51.01
CA PRO A 23 -20.55 -21.97 51.07
C PRO A 23 -21.38 -21.23 52.11
N GLY A 24 -22.62 -20.88 51.77
CA GLY A 24 -23.50 -20.06 52.61
C GLY A 24 -23.55 -18.58 52.24
N SER A 25 -22.64 -18.10 51.40
CA SER A 25 -22.78 -16.78 50.76
C SER A 25 -23.93 -16.78 49.78
N VAL A 26 -24.70 -15.70 49.71
CA VAL A 26 -25.76 -15.48 48.69
C VAL A 26 -25.23 -15.52 47.26
N LEU A 27 -23.95 -15.24 47.06
CA LEU A 27 -23.29 -15.28 45.76
C LEU A 27 -22.69 -16.64 45.40
N PHE A 28 -22.67 -17.62 46.31
CA PHE A 28 -22.06 -18.90 46.10
C PHE A 28 -22.65 -19.65 44.85
N LYS A 29 -23.98 -19.62 44.71
CA LYS A 29 -24.66 -20.22 43.55
C LYS A 29 -24.66 -19.35 42.32
N ARG A 30 -24.64 -18.01 42.46
CA ARG A 30 -24.66 -17.06 41.36
C ARG A 30 -23.31 -16.94 40.68
N ALA A 31 -22.22 -17.10 41.47
CA ALA A 31 -20.83 -17.12 41.04
C ALA A 31 -20.52 -16.05 39.97
N PRO A 32 -20.66 -14.74 40.25
CA PRO A 32 -20.39 -13.66 39.29
C PRO A 32 -18.99 -13.77 38.70
N GLU A 33 -18.79 -13.30 37.48
CA GLU A 33 -17.48 -13.35 36.82
C GLU A 33 -16.39 -12.59 37.61
N TRP A 34 -16.75 -11.45 38.17
CA TRP A 34 -15.86 -10.63 38.98
C TRP A 34 -16.42 -10.39 40.38
N ILE A 35 -15.58 -10.58 41.37
CA ILE A 35 -15.95 -10.33 42.76
C ILE A 35 -14.88 -9.56 43.51
N MET A 36 -15.32 -8.81 44.51
CA MET A 36 -14.49 -8.26 45.58
C MET A 36 -14.75 -9.04 46.84
N ALA A 37 -13.71 -9.49 47.50
CA ALA A 37 -13.78 -10.11 48.83
C ALA A 37 -13.32 -9.09 49.87
N GLY A 38 -14.08 -8.96 50.96
CA GLY A 38 -13.66 -8.14 52.08
C GLY A 38 -12.56 -8.85 52.89
N GLU A 39 -12.57 -10.18 52.92
CA GLU A 39 -11.59 -10.99 53.66
C GLU A 39 -11.36 -12.31 52.95
N LEU A 40 -10.12 -12.82 53.00
CA LEU A 40 -9.73 -14.15 52.59
C LEU A 40 -9.33 -14.95 53.84
N VAL A 41 -10.01 -16.08 54.06
CA VAL A 41 -9.78 -16.97 55.20
C VAL A 41 -9.12 -18.24 54.68
N GLU A 42 -7.91 -18.52 55.13
CA GLU A 42 -7.16 -19.70 54.78
C GLU A 42 -7.43 -20.85 55.75
N THR A 43 -7.82 -21.99 55.17
CA THR A 43 -8.02 -23.25 55.89
C THR A 43 -7.33 -24.37 55.09
N THR A 44 -7.99 -25.46 54.80
CA THR A 44 -7.54 -26.41 53.77
C THR A 44 -7.59 -25.81 52.34
N ARG A 45 -8.33 -24.71 52.20
CA ARG A 45 -8.47 -23.87 51.01
C ARG A 45 -8.63 -22.40 51.45
N THR A 46 -8.43 -21.47 50.50
CA THR A 46 -8.71 -20.09 50.70
C THR A 46 -10.16 -19.75 50.36
N TRP A 47 -10.93 -19.27 51.31
CA TRP A 47 -12.33 -18.89 51.17
C TRP A 47 -12.48 -17.37 51.19
N ALA A 48 -13.23 -16.84 50.24
CA ALA A 48 -13.63 -15.44 50.23
C ALA A 48 -14.92 -15.26 51.06
N THR A 49 -14.86 -14.30 52.02
CA THR A 49 -16.00 -13.87 52.82
C THR A 49 -16.32 -12.40 52.52
N ASN A 50 -17.54 -11.96 52.88
CA ASN A 50 -18.02 -10.62 52.59
C ASN A 50 -17.83 -10.23 51.12
N VAL A 51 -18.35 -11.07 50.20
CA VAL A 51 -18.16 -10.92 48.76
C VAL A 51 -19.26 -10.07 48.14
N ALA A 52 -18.85 -9.22 47.19
CA ALA A 52 -19.72 -8.43 46.32
C ALA A 52 -19.33 -8.59 44.84
N PRO A 53 -20.28 -8.57 43.91
CA PRO A 53 -19.94 -8.45 42.48
C PRO A 53 -19.36 -7.07 42.22
N VAL A 54 -18.39 -6.99 41.32
CA VAL A 54 -17.74 -5.73 40.91
C VAL A 54 -17.52 -5.74 39.39
N ALA A 55 -17.48 -4.57 38.78
CA ALA A 55 -17.06 -4.41 37.40
C ALA A 55 -15.55 -4.13 37.33
N PRO A 56 -14.79 -4.72 36.40
CA PRO A 56 -13.34 -4.54 36.30
C PRO A 56 -12.92 -3.10 36.05
N ASP A 57 -13.68 -2.34 35.28
CA ASP A 57 -13.47 -0.92 35.00
C ASP A 57 -13.69 -0.04 36.26
N GLU A 58 -14.67 -0.35 37.09
CA GLU A 58 -14.83 0.31 38.39
C GLU A 58 -13.64 0.02 39.33
N VAL A 59 -13.16 -1.23 39.33
CA VAL A 59 -11.97 -1.62 40.07
C VAL A 59 -10.75 -0.86 39.59
N ALA A 60 -10.57 -0.76 38.28
CA ALA A 60 -9.47 0.00 37.67
C ALA A 60 -9.53 1.49 38.03
N ARG A 61 -10.73 2.08 38.03
CA ARG A 61 -10.95 3.49 38.36
C ARG A 61 -10.69 3.80 39.85
N ILE A 62 -11.21 2.96 40.73
CA ILE A 62 -11.05 3.16 42.21
C ILE A 62 -9.63 2.83 42.65
N GLY A 63 -9.05 1.78 42.08
CA GLY A 63 -7.71 1.29 42.38
C GLY A 63 -6.62 1.84 41.45
N ASP A 64 -6.79 3.00 40.82
CA ASP A 64 -5.90 3.54 39.79
C ASP A 64 -4.43 3.57 40.22
N HIS A 65 -4.17 3.89 41.51
CA HIS A 65 -2.84 3.88 42.10
C HIS A 65 -2.21 2.47 42.27
N LEU A 66 -2.98 1.41 42.09
CA LEU A 66 -2.54 0.00 42.20
C LEU A 66 -2.51 -0.72 40.84
N VAL A 67 -3.11 -0.12 39.81
CA VAL A 67 -3.12 -0.74 38.48
C VAL A 67 -1.89 -0.36 37.69
N ARG A 68 -1.49 -1.27 36.81
CA ARG A 68 -0.49 -1.03 35.79
C ARG A 68 -1.19 -1.06 34.43
N ARG A 69 -1.00 -0.01 33.67
CA ARG A 69 -1.44 0.10 32.28
C ARG A 69 -0.26 -0.17 31.38
N SER A 70 -0.45 -0.99 30.36
CA SER A 70 0.51 -1.22 29.28
C SER A 70 -0.20 -1.13 27.96
N VAL A 71 0.46 -0.51 26.98
CA VAL A 71 -0.03 -0.42 25.60
C VAL A 71 0.88 -1.20 24.67
N SER A 72 0.30 -1.77 23.64
CA SER A 72 1.02 -2.50 22.59
C SER A 72 0.37 -2.25 21.24
N ASP A 73 1.12 -2.57 20.18
CA ASP A 73 0.64 -2.60 18.81
C ASP A 73 -0.08 -1.31 18.39
N PRO A 74 0.61 -0.14 18.40
CA PRO A 74 0.01 1.11 17.94
C PRO A 74 -0.22 1.04 16.42
N TRP A 75 -1.39 1.54 15.96
CA TRP A 75 -1.74 1.64 14.56
C TRP A 75 -2.58 2.87 14.26
N TRP A 76 -2.63 3.26 13.00
CA TRP A 76 -3.53 4.30 12.53
C TRP A 76 -4.95 3.74 12.37
N ASP A 77 -5.93 4.44 12.89
CA ASP A 77 -7.36 4.15 12.72
C ASP A 77 -7.98 5.28 11.89
N GLY A 78 -8.17 5.03 10.59
CA GLY A 78 -8.68 6.02 9.65
C GLY A 78 -10.11 6.48 9.96
N GLU A 79 -10.96 5.62 10.53
CA GLU A 79 -12.32 5.99 10.94
C GLU A 79 -12.31 6.96 12.13
N ARG A 80 -11.40 6.75 13.07
CA ARG A 80 -11.21 7.66 14.21
C ARG A 80 -10.35 8.88 13.87
N GLY A 81 -9.62 8.82 12.78
CA GLY A 81 -8.65 9.84 12.40
C GLY A 81 -7.54 10.03 13.45
N ALA A 82 -7.08 8.96 14.06
CA ALA A 82 -6.08 9.02 15.12
C ALA A 82 -5.30 7.71 15.29
N ALA A 83 -4.08 7.82 15.80
CA ALA A 83 -3.33 6.67 16.25
C ALA A 83 -3.96 6.08 17.51
N VAL A 84 -4.17 4.77 17.51
CA VAL A 84 -4.72 4.00 18.61
C VAL A 84 -3.80 2.84 18.98
N ALA A 85 -4.00 2.25 20.16
CA ALA A 85 -3.23 1.10 20.61
C ALA A 85 -4.10 0.17 21.46
N ARG A 86 -3.63 -1.06 21.67
CA ARG A 86 -4.25 -2.02 22.57
C ARG A 86 -3.77 -1.76 23.99
N GLU A 87 -4.70 -1.48 24.92
CA GLU A 87 -4.39 -1.30 26.33
C GLU A 87 -4.73 -2.56 27.13
N THR A 88 -3.81 -2.97 27.97
CA THR A 88 -4.02 -3.97 29.02
C THR A 88 -3.88 -3.31 30.39
N VAL A 89 -4.91 -3.46 31.22
CA VAL A 89 -4.94 -2.94 32.60
C VAL A 89 -4.84 -4.11 33.57
N THR A 90 -3.82 -4.11 34.44
CA THR A 90 -3.59 -5.18 35.41
C THR A 90 -3.58 -4.63 36.84
N LEU A 91 -4.27 -5.33 37.75
CA LEU A 91 -4.22 -5.06 39.18
C LEU A 91 -3.32 -6.09 39.87
N LEU A 92 -2.10 -5.71 40.24
CA LEU A 92 -1.14 -6.59 40.91
C LEU A 92 -0.99 -7.96 40.20
N GLY A 93 -0.91 -7.94 38.87
CA GLY A 93 -0.78 -9.13 38.02
C GLY A 93 -2.10 -9.81 37.64
N LEU A 94 -3.25 -9.34 38.11
CA LEU A 94 -4.58 -9.80 37.66
C LEU A 94 -5.03 -8.92 36.48
N PRO A 95 -5.19 -9.44 35.26
CA PRO A 95 -5.73 -8.68 34.13
C PRO A 95 -7.19 -8.29 34.42
N LEU A 96 -7.46 -6.99 34.51
CA LEU A 96 -8.79 -6.42 34.63
C LEU A 96 -9.43 -6.25 33.25
N THR A 97 -8.69 -5.65 32.34
CA THR A 97 -9.10 -5.43 30.96
C THR A 97 -7.94 -5.82 30.04
N THR A 98 -8.24 -6.44 28.91
CA THR A 98 -7.28 -6.80 27.89
C THR A 98 -7.80 -6.32 26.53
N ASP A 99 -6.90 -5.90 25.64
CA ASP A 99 -7.20 -5.51 24.27
C ASP A 99 -8.21 -4.36 24.11
N SER A 100 -8.33 -3.48 25.10
CA SER A 100 -9.13 -2.26 24.92
C SER A 100 -8.41 -1.26 24.03
N VAL A 101 -9.13 -0.70 23.05
CA VAL A 101 -8.57 0.29 22.13
C VAL A 101 -8.58 1.67 22.78
N VAL A 102 -7.41 2.29 22.86
CA VAL A 102 -7.21 3.63 23.45
C VAL A 102 -6.47 4.55 22.49
N MET A 103 -6.67 5.87 22.66
CA MET A 103 -5.93 6.88 21.90
C MET A 103 -4.46 6.85 22.28
N TYR A 104 -3.59 6.62 21.30
CA TYR A 104 -2.16 6.38 21.55
C TYR A 104 -1.36 7.65 21.87
N GLU A 105 -1.81 8.82 21.42
CA GLU A 105 -1.12 10.11 21.65
C GLU A 105 -0.84 10.42 23.13
N ARG A 106 -1.61 9.80 24.05
CA ARG A 106 -1.41 9.95 25.50
C ARG A 106 -0.17 9.25 26.03
N PHE A 107 0.33 8.28 25.29
CA PHE A 107 1.47 7.44 25.66
C PHE A 107 2.73 7.87 24.90
N ASP A 108 2.60 8.13 23.61
CA ASP A 108 3.68 8.61 22.77
C ASP A 108 3.10 9.52 21.67
N GLN A 109 3.28 10.82 21.84
CA GLN A 109 2.79 11.82 20.89
C GLN A 109 3.62 11.81 19.60
N ASN A 110 4.93 11.56 19.69
CA ASN A 110 5.82 11.58 18.52
C ASN A 110 5.48 10.42 17.60
N GLU A 111 5.31 9.22 18.15
CA GLU A 111 4.93 8.05 17.37
C GLU A 111 3.49 8.19 16.82
N ALA A 112 2.55 8.75 17.58
CA ALA A 112 1.20 9.04 17.10
C ALA A 112 1.22 10.03 15.92
N ARG A 113 2.11 11.05 15.97
CA ARG A 113 2.31 12.00 14.87
C ARG A 113 2.92 11.32 13.65
N ARG A 114 3.92 10.46 13.84
CA ARG A 114 4.53 9.69 12.77
C ARG A 114 3.48 8.83 12.05
N LEU A 115 2.66 8.10 12.81
CA LEU A 115 1.56 7.30 12.26
C LEU A 115 0.55 8.16 11.49
N PHE A 116 0.20 9.35 12.01
CA PHE A 116 -0.67 10.29 11.31
C PHE A 116 -0.07 10.74 9.97
N ILE A 117 1.19 11.16 9.94
CA ILE A 117 1.83 11.61 8.70
C ILE A 117 1.92 10.46 7.69
N THR A 118 2.45 9.31 8.10
CA THR A 118 2.70 8.19 7.18
C THR A 118 1.38 7.61 6.65
N HIS A 119 0.40 7.36 7.51
CA HIS A 119 -0.83 6.68 7.08
C HIS A 119 -1.90 7.63 6.56
N ALA A 120 -2.10 8.77 7.24
CA ALA A 120 -3.18 9.67 6.84
C ALA A 120 -2.80 10.56 5.65
N LEU A 121 -1.59 11.14 5.66
CA LEU A 121 -1.20 12.14 4.69
C LEU A 121 -0.44 11.57 3.48
N VAL A 122 0.43 10.58 3.71
CA VAL A 122 1.20 9.95 2.63
C VAL A 122 0.40 8.80 2.01
N ALA A 123 -0.06 7.83 2.82
CA ALA A 123 -0.80 6.68 2.30
C ALA A 123 -2.29 6.96 2.00
N GLY A 124 -2.81 8.15 2.34
CA GLY A 124 -4.21 8.52 2.08
C GLY A 124 -5.24 7.74 2.91
N GLU A 125 -4.83 7.07 3.99
CA GLU A 125 -5.70 6.28 4.86
C GLU A 125 -6.53 7.16 5.81
N TRP A 126 -7.04 8.26 5.27
CA TRP A 126 -7.88 9.22 6.00
C TRP A 126 -8.88 9.85 5.05
N GLU A 127 -10.17 9.62 5.32
CA GLU A 127 -11.24 10.23 4.56
C GLU A 127 -11.31 11.75 4.86
N THR A 128 -10.84 12.56 3.93
CA THR A 128 -10.73 14.01 4.09
C THR A 128 -11.29 14.76 2.87
N HIS A 129 -11.72 15.99 3.09
CA HIS A 129 -12.23 16.90 2.05
C HIS A 129 -11.31 18.11 1.83
N HIS A 130 -10.09 18.07 2.31
CA HIS A 130 -9.10 19.12 2.09
C HIS A 130 -8.61 19.11 0.64
N ALA A 131 -8.53 20.29 0.03
CA ALA A 131 -8.18 20.41 -1.39
C ALA A 131 -6.76 19.89 -1.70
N PHE A 132 -5.80 20.10 -0.79
CA PHE A 132 -4.44 19.59 -0.97
C PHE A 132 -4.39 18.07 -1.12
N ALA A 133 -5.27 17.32 -0.44
CA ALA A 133 -5.26 15.86 -0.49
C ALA A 133 -5.62 15.34 -1.89
N ALA A 134 -6.68 15.91 -2.49
CA ALA A 134 -7.07 15.58 -3.86
C ALA A 134 -5.99 16.00 -4.87
N HIS A 135 -5.39 17.21 -4.69
CA HIS A 135 -4.29 17.66 -5.53
C HIS A 135 -3.08 16.71 -5.46
N ASN A 136 -2.69 16.30 -4.25
CA ASN A 136 -1.55 15.41 -4.06
C ASN A 136 -1.79 14.01 -4.62
N GLU A 137 -3.03 13.51 -4.51
CA GLU A 137 -3.43 12.24 -5.13
C GLU A 137 -3.29 12.32 -6.66
N GLU A 138 -3.78 13.40 -7.30
CA GLU A 138 -3.64 13.62 -8.74
C GLU A 138 -2.16 13.71 -9.18
N GLU A 139 -1.31 14.41 -8.41
CA GLU A 139 0.12 14.53 -8.72
C GLU A 139 0.86 13.19 -8.58
N ILE A 140 0.58 12.42 -7.53
CA ILE A 140 1.17 11.08 -7.35
C ILE A 140 0.69 10.13 -8.44
N GLU A 141 -0.61 10.14 -8.78
CA GLU A 141 -1.18 9.31 -9.84
C GLU A 141 -0.53 9.62 -11.19
N ALA A 142 -0.26 10.90 -11.49
CA ALA A 142 0.44 11.30 -12.71
C ALA A 142 1.86 10.71 -12.80
N VAL A 143 2.60 10.64 -11.69
CA VAL A 143 3.93 10.00 -11.67
C VAL A 143 3.81 8.48 -11.82
N LEU A 144 2.85 7.84 -11.16
CA LEU A 144 2.60 6.41 -11.29
C LEU A 144 2.19 6.01 -12.73
N GLU A 145 1.42 6.86 -13.42
CA GLU A 145 1.12 6.66 -14.84
C GLU A 145 2.40 6.68 -15.72
N VAL A 146 3.35 7.54 -15.41
CA VAL A 146 4.65 7.57 -16.10
C VAL A 146 5.46 6.31 -15.79
N GLU A 147 5.51 5.88 -14.53
CA GLU A 147 6.17 4.63 -14.15
C GLU A 147 5.59 3.42 -14.88
N ALA A 148 4.25 3.33 -14.92
CA ALA A 148 3.56 2.25 -15.65
C ALA A 148 3.89 2.29 -17.16
N ARG A 149 3.93 3.51 -17.75
CA ARG A 149 4.24 3.74 -19.16
C ARG A 149 5.65 3.28 -19.52
N GLU A 150 6.63 3.60 -18.68
CA GLU A 150 8.04 3.25 -18.92
C GLU A 150 8.43 1.87 -18.34
N ARG A 151 7.51 1.14 -17.75
CA ARG A 151 7.74 -0.12 -17.04
C ARG A 151 8.87 -0.04 -16.01
N ARG A 152 8.84 1.01 -15.22
CA ARG A 152 9.81 1.29 -14.15
C ARG A 152 9.08 1.57 -12.83
N SER A 153 9.79 1.61 -11.73
CA SER A 153 9.25 1.86 -10.40
C SER A 153 10.27 2.64 -9.53
N ASP A 154 10.98 3.56 -10.15
CA ASP A 154 12.07 4.33 -9.52
C ASP A 154 11.92 5.85 -9.72
N LEU A 155 10.76 6.30 -10.22
CA LEU A 155 10.47 7.72 -10.35
C LEU A 155 9.93 8.31 -9.05
N LEU A 156 9.02 7.59 -8.40
CA LEU A 156 8.39 8.09 -7.18
C LEU A 156 9.36 7.99 -6.00
N ARG A 157 9.46 9.07 -5.22
CA ARG A 157 10.15 9.03 -3.92
C ARG A 157 9.50 8.04 -2.98
N THR A 158 10.27 7.56 -2.01
CA THR A 158 9.75 6.69 -0.96
C THR A 158 8.76 7.42 -0.06
N ASP A 159 7.85 6.67 0.55
CA ASP A 159 6.88 7.21 1.51
C ASP A 159 7.56 7.97 2.67
N ASP A 160 8.74 7.52 3.10
CA ASP A 160 9.51 8.20 4.15
C ASP A 160 10.00 9.58 3.69
N GLU A 161 10.44 9.73 2.44
CA GLU A 161 10.87 11.02 1.88
C GLU A 161 9.69 11.98 1.68
N ILE A 162 8.52 11.46 1.26
CA ILE A 162 7.30 12.27 1.17
C ILE A 162 6.81 12.65 2.58
N ALA A 163 6.97 11.77 3.56
CA ALA A 163 6.64 12.08 4.96
C ALA A 163 7.48 13.24 5.51
N GLU A 164 8.76 13.36 5.13
CA GLU A 164 9.63 14.48 5.51
C GLU A 164 9.09 15.84 5.02
N PHE A 165 8.45 15.87 3.85
CA PHE A 165 7.80 17.09 3.34
C PHE A 165 6.71 17.58 4.31
N PHE A 166 5.84 16.69 4.78
CA PHE A 166 4.78 17.01 5.73
C PHE A 166 5.34 17.29 7.13
N ASP A 167 6.32 16.50 7.57
CA ASP A 167 6.95 16.65 8.88
C ASP A 167 7.58 18.04 9.08
N ALA A 168 8.18 18.58 8.04
CA ALA A 168 8.79 19.90 8.07
C ALA A 168 7.79 21.07 8.11
N ARG A 169 6.52 20.84 7.72
CA ARG A 169 5.50 21.90 7.55
C ARG A 169 4.41 21.87 8.61
N ILE A 170 4.12 20.72 9.17
CA ILE A 170 3.05 20.52 10.15
C ILE A 170 3.63 20.62 11.57
N PRO A 171 2.99 21.38 12.48
CA PRO A 171 3.46 21.53 13.87
C PRO A 171 3.59 20.21 14.64
N GLU A 172 4.54 20.15 15.55
CA GLU A 172 4.85 18.94 16.34
C GLU A 172 3.66 18.43 17.20
N ASP A 173 2.73 19.30 17.56
CA ASP A 173 1.56 18.92 18.37
C ASP A 173 0.39 18.37 17.54
N VAL A 174 0.50 18.32 16.21
CA VAL A 174 -0.51 17.78 15.31
C VAL A 174 -0.24 16.28 15.11
N SER A 175 -1.01 15.44 15.79
CA SER A 175 -0.88 13.98 15.81
C SER A 175 -2.17 13.22 15.46
N SER A 176 -3.18 13.94 14.98
CA SER A 176 -4.49 13.36 14.62
C SER A 176 -5.26 14.29 13.68
N ALA A 177 -6.23 13.73 12.95
CA ALA A 177 -7.12 14.47 12.06
C ALA A 177 -7.79 15.67 12.74
N ALA A 178 -8.30 15.48 13.96
CA ALA A 178 -8.97 16.54 14.72
C ALA A 178 -8.03 17.69 15.10
N ARG A 179 -6.75 17.41 15.37
CA ARG A 179 -5.75 18.45 15.62
C ARG A 179 -5.34 19.13 14.34
N PHE A 180 -5.18 18.33 13.27
CA PHE A 180 -4.89 18.82 11.94
C PHE A 180 -5.98 19.77 11.43
N ASP A 181 -7.25 19.40 11.47
CA ASP A 181 -8.38 20.23 11.04
C ASP A 181 -8.41 21.59 11.74
N ARG A 182 -8.11 21.60 13.04
CA ARG A 182 -8.06 22.83 13.83
C ARG A 182 -6.93 23.76 13.40
N TRP A 183 -5.73 23.19 13.22
CA TRP A 183 -4.56 23.93 12.78
C TRP A 183 -4.73 24.39 11.30
N TRP A 184 -5.12 23.49 10.42
CA TRP A 184 -5.25 23.76 9.00
C TRP A 184 -6.32 24.79 8.68
N LYS A 185 -7.37 24.89 9.47
CA LYS A 185 -8.39 25.92 9.32
C LYS A 185 -7.83 27.33 9.33
N GLU A 186 -6.82 27.59 10.16
CA GLU A 186 -6.17 28.89 10.25
C GLU A 186 -5.03 29.03 9.22
N GLU A 187 -4.26 27.96 9.02
CA GLU A 187 -3.09 28.00 8.17
C GLU A 187 -3.44 28.13 6.69
N ARG A 188 -4.45 27.43 6.21
CA ARG A 188 -4.90 27.53 4.80
C ARG A 188 -5.39 28.93 4.40
N GLU A 189 -5.73 29.79 5.34
CA GLU A 189 -6.08 31.20 5.06
C GLU A 189 -4.82 32.03 4.78
N ARG A 190 -3.66 31.61 5.27
CA ARG A 190 -2.37 32.26 5.07
C ARG A 190 -1.66 31.70 3.84
N ASP A 191 -1.61 30.39 3.75
CA ASP A 191 -1.00 29.66 2.65
C ASP A 191 -1.86 28.44 2.29
N PRO A 192 -2.76 28.55 1.31
CA PRO A 192 -3.63 27.45 0.89
C PRO A 192 -2.87 26.32 0.19
N HIS A 193 -1.65 26.57 -0.29
CA HIS A 193 -0.81 25.64 -1.04
C HIS A 193 0.37 25.07 -0.22
N LEU A 194 0.42 25.34 1.08
CA LEU A 194 1.51 24.90 1.96
C LEU A 194 1.77 23.38 1.91
N LEU A 195 0.71 22.60 1.73
CA LEU A 195 0.76 21.13 1.72
C LEU A 195 0.55 20.52 0.33
N ASP A 196 0.49 21.33 -0.72
CA ASP A 196 0.45 20.85 -2.09
C ASP A 196 1.82 20.29 -2.45
N LEU A 197 1.86 19.02 -2.87
CA LEU A 197 3.07 18.42 -3.42
C LEU A 197 3.29 18.91 -4.84
N SER A 198 4.53 19.18 -5.16
CA SER A 198 4.97 19.48 -6.53
C SER A 198 5.75 18.30 -7.12
N PRO A 199 5.92 18.20 -8.44
CA PRO A 199 6.74 17.15 -9.04
C PRO A 199 8.15 17.04 -8.45
N THR A 200 8.74 18.13 -7.97
CA THR A 200 10.05 18.11 -7.32
C THR A 200 10.03 17.51 -5.91
N ASP A 201 8.86 17.45 -5.29
CA ASP A 201 8.70 16.85 -3.95
C ASP A 201 8.45 15.35 -4.03
N ILE A 202 7.92 14.86 -5.16
CA ILE A 202 7.50 13.46 -5.34
C ILE A 202 8.37 12.66 -6.29
N ILE A 203 9.12 13.31 -7.21
CA ILE A 203 10.02 12.62 -8.13
C ILE A 203 11.42 12.49 -7.50
N ASP A 204 11.98 11.29 -7.56
CA ASP A 204 13.37 11.05 -7.14
C ASP A 204 14.34 11.82 -8.07
N PRO A 205 15.17 12.72 -7.55
CA PRO A 205 16.14 13.48 -8.35
C PRO A 205 17.22 12.60 -8.98
N GLY A 206 17.38 11.36 -8.54
CA GLY A 206 18.29 10.37 -9.12
C GLY A 206 17.67 9.54 -10.25
N ALA A 207 16.35 9.65 -10.46
CA ALA A 207 15.67 8.94 -11.54
C ALA A 207 16.16 9.43 -12.92
N ALA A 208 16.21 8.49 -13.88
CA ALA A 208 16.52 8.84 -15.26
C ALA A 208 15.40 9.68 -15.89
N ASP A 209 15.76 10.53 -16.84
CA ASP A 209 14.79 11.35 -17.56
C ASP A 209 13.72 10.50 -18.26
N VAL A 210 12.49 10.99 -18.25
CA VAL A 210 11.33 10.38 -18.92
C VAL A 210 11.47 10.57 -20.42
N ASP A 211 11.35 9.46 -21.19
CA ASP A 211 11.36 9.51 -22.66
C ASP A 211 9.91 9.46 -23.21
N GLU A 212 9.29 10.63 -23.32
CA GLU A 212 7.95 10.77 -23.87
C GLU A 212 7.86 10.32 -25.34
N THR A 213 8.98 10.28 -26.08
CA THR A 213 8.98 9.83 -27.47
C THR A 213 8.96 8.33 -27.58
N ALA A 214 9.50 7.64 -26.58
CA ALA A 214 9.45 6.17 -26.49
C ALA A 214 8.06 5.66 -26.08
N PHE A 215 7.38 6.41 -25.19
CA PHE A 215 6.09 6.03 -24.63
C PHE A 215 5.04 7.14 -24.78
N PRO A 216 4.55 7.40 -26.00
CA PRO A 216 3.61 8.48 -26.27
C PRO A 216 2.24 8.19 -25.62
N PRO A 217 1.51 9.21 -25.14
CA PRO A 217 0.16 9.04 -24.59
C PRO A 217 -0.91 8.80 -25.67
N VAL A 218 -0.55 9.00 -26.93
CA VAL A 218 -1.47 8.94 -28.05
C VAL A 218 -0.82 8.24 -29.25
N TRP A 219 -1.55 7.31 -29.87
CA TRP A 219 -1.18 6.73 -31.17
C TRP A 219 -1.81 7.54 -32.31
N LEU A 220 -0.99 8.07 -33.18
CA LEU A 220 -1.45 8.81 -34.36
C LEU A 220 -1.65 7.87 -35.55
N TYR A 221 -2.88 7.79 -36.07
CA TYR A 221 -3.23 7.04 -37.28
C TYR A 221 -3.92 7.96 -38.31
N GLY A 222 -3.17 8.48 -39.26
CA GLY A 222 -3.64 9.57 -40.14
C GLY A 222 -4.07 10.79 -39.32
N ASP A 223 -5.32 11.19 -39.43
CA ASP A 223 -5.91 12.30 -38.67
C ASP A 223 -6.55 11.85 -37.34
N LEU A 224 -6.49 10.56 -37.02
CA LEU A 224 -7.02 10.01 -35.78
C LEU A 224 -5.96 10.01 -34.68
N ALA A 225 -6.35 10.49 -33.51
CA ALA A 225 -5.57 10.38 -32.28
C ALA A 225 -6.25 9.35 -31.36
N LEU A 226 -5.59 8.21 -31.14
CA LEU A 226 -6.07 7.12 -30.32
C LEU A 226 -5.38 7.16 -28.96
N GLY A 227 -6.13 7.19 -27.87
CA GLY A 227 -5.58 7.19 -26.52
C GLY A 227 -4.83 5.90 -26.22
N LEU A 228 -3.68 6.01 -25.57
CA LEU A 228 -2.91 4.87 -25.08
C LEU A 228 -2.92 4.86 -23.56
N THR A 229 -3.26 3.72 -22.98
CA THR A 229 -3.14 3.44 -21.55
C THR A 229 -2.09 2.37 -21.34
N TYR A 230 -1.23 2.58 -20.34
CA TYR A 230 -0.13 1.68 -20.00
C TYR A 230 -0.40 1.07 -18.64
N GLU A 231 -0.21 -0.25 -18.52
CA GLU A 231 -0.30 -0.95 -17.25
C GLU A 231 0.97 -1.80 -17.07
N PHE A 232 1.56 -1.72 -15.87
CA PHE A 232 2.71 -2.52 -15.50
C PHE A 232 2.37 -3.40 -14.30
N ASP A 233 1.64 -4.46 -14.56
CA ASP A 233 1.32 -5.51 -13.61
C ASP A 233 1.32 -6.88 -14.30
N PRO A 234 2.42 -7.66 -14.19
CA PRO A 234 2.51 -8.97 -14.82
C PRO A 234 1.42 -9.98 -14.41
N SER A 235 0.64 -9.66 -13.37
CA SER A 235 -0.51 -10.48 -12.93
C SER A 235 -1.83 -10.06 -13.56
N SER A 236 -1.87 -8.86 -14.17
CA SER A 236 -3.06 -8.32 -14.83
C SER A 236 -3.21 -8.86 -16.27
N PRO A 237 -4.44 -9.17 -16.72
CA PRO A 237 -4.70 -9.47 -18.11
C PRO A 237 -4.54 -8.25 -19.04
N HIS A 238 -4.37 -7.06 -18.48
CA HIS A 238 -4.19 -5.79 -19.22
C HIS A 238 -2.74 -5.28 -19.15
N ASP A 239 -1.80 -6.08 -18.60
CA ASP A 239 -0.37 -5.71 -18.57
C ASP A 239 0.12 -5.36 -19.99
N GLY A 240 0.68 -4.17 -20.15
CA GLY A 240 1.19 -3.70 -21.44
C GLY A 240 0.56 -2.39 -21.90
N VAL A 241 0.21 -2.31 -23.17
CA VAL A 241 -0.38 -1.12 -23.82
C VAL A 241 -1.78 -1.42 -24.29
N THR A 242 -2.74 -0.67 -23.83
CA THR A 242 -4.12 -0.71 -24.32
C THR A 242 -4.38 0.51 -25.20
N ILE A 243 -5.03 0.29 -26.35
CA ILE A 243 -5.37 1.34 -27.30
C ILE A 243 -6.88 1.53 -27.32
N ASP A 244 -7.35 2.75 -27.01
CA ASP A 244 -8.74 3.10 -27.08
C ASP A 244 -9.16 3.47 -28.49
N ILE A 245 -9.96 2.60 -29.13
CA ILE A 245 -10.45 2.81 -30.50
C ILE A 245 -11.94 3.12 -30.43
N PRO A 246 -12.37 4.34 -30.82
CA PRO A 246 -13.78 4.65 -30.96
C PRO A 246 -14.48 3.69 -31.92
N ALA A 247 -15.68 3.20 -31.57
CA ALA A 247 -16.42 2.20 -32.37
C ALA A 247 -16.61 2.62 -33.83
N GLY A 248 -16.79 3.92 -34.09
CA GLY A 248 -16.91 4.46 -35.46
C GLY A 248 -15.61 4.48 -36.27
N ALA A 249 -14.46 4.23 -35.65
CA ALA A 249 -13.15 4.19 -36.31
C ALA A 249 -12.65 2.77 -36.57
N LEU A 250 -13.29 1.74 -36.02
CA LEU A 250 -12.83 0.34 -36.12
C LEU A 250 -12.65 -0.13 -37.58
N ASP A 251 -13.58 0.22 -38.50
CA ASP A 251 -13.53 -0.18 -39.89
C ASP A 251 -12.49 0.63 -40.72
N LEU A 252 -11.93 1.70 -40.14
CA LEU A 252 -10.99 2.60 -40.81
C LEU A 252 -9.54 2.27 -40.49
N ILE A 253 -9.29 1.45 -39.49
CA ILE A 253 -7.95 1.18 -39.00
C ILE A 253 -7.49 -0.20 -39.44
N ASP A 254 -6.32 -0.24 -40.10
CA ASP A 254 -5.64 -1.50 -40.39
C ASP A 254 -4.96 -2.01 -39.10
N PRO A 255 -5.40 -3.14 -38.53
CA PRO A 255 -4.84 -3.66 -37.27
C PRO A 255 -3.35 -4.02 -37.39
N THR A 256 -2.81 -4.19 -38.59
CA THR A 256 -1.39 -4.53 -38.79
C THR A 256 -0.43 -3.40 -38.36
N VAL A 257 -0.92 -2.16 -38.24
CA VAL A 257 -0.10 -1.04 -37.77
C VAL A 257 0.31 -1.20 -36.29
N PHE A 258 -0.51 -1.90 -35.50
CA PHE A 258 -0.24 -2.14 -34.08
C PHE A 258 0.82 -3.22 -33.84
N GLU A 259 1.18 -4.02 -34.89
CA GLU A 259 2.32 -4.96 -34.77
C GLU A 259 3.63 -4.28 -34.40
N TRP A 260 3.75 -2.99 -34.70
CA TRP A 260 4.94 -2.20 -34.41
C TRP A 260 5.06 -1.77 -32.96
N ASN A 261 3.98 -1.85 -32.19
CA ASN A 261 3.86 -1.35 -30.83
C ASN A 261 4.43 0.09 -30.67
N VAL A 262 4.45 0.61 -29.44
CA VAL A 262 5.09 1.90 -29.16
C VAL A 262 6.60 1.80 -29.28
N PRO A 263 7.31 2.91 -29.59
CA PRO A 263 8.75 2.88 -29.80
C PRO A 263 9.54 2.25 -28.65
N GLY A 264 9.15 2.50 -27.39
CA GLY A 264 9.81 1.96 -26.18
C GLY A 264 9.79 0.44 -26.09
N PHE A 265 8.72 -0.21 -26.55
CA PHE A 265 8.62 -1.69 -26.55
C PHE A 265 9.09 -2.37 -27.81
N ARG A 266 9.44 -1.59 -28.84
CA ARG A 266 9.82 -2.15 -30.14
C ARG A 266 11.02 -3.08 -30.08
N THR A 267 12.03 -2.73 -29.32
CA THR A 267 13.22 -3.56 -29.15
C THR A 267 12.89 -4.90 -28.50
N ASP A 268 12.01 -4.89 -27.48
CA ASP A 268 11.61 -6.12 -26.77
C ASP A 268 10.82 -7.06 -27.68
N ILE A 269 9.92 -6.51 -28.50
CA ILE A 269 9.19 -7.30 -29.50
C ILE A 269 10.15 -7.89 -30.53
N VAL A 270 11.11 -7.11 -31.02
CA VAL A 270 12.13 -7.60 -31.96
C VAL A 270 12.96 -8.72 -31.32
N ILE A 271 13.34 -8.58 -30.04
CA ILE A 271 14.03 -9.64 -29.29
C ILE A 271 13.15 -10.90 -29.19
N ALA A 272 11.87 -10.77 -28.87
CA ALA A 272 10.95 -11.89 -28.79
C ALA A 272 10.79 -12.57 -30.13
N MET A 273 10.59 -11.83 -31.22
CA MET A 273 10.52 -12.36 -32.59
C MET A 273 11.82 -13.07 -32.96
N MET A 274 12.98 -12.49 -32.72
CA MET A 274 14.27 -13.15 -33.02
C MET A 274 14.49 -14.42 -32.19
N ARG A 275 14.00 -14.44 -30.94
CA ARG A 275 14.05 -15.66 -30.10
C ARG A 275 13.09 -16.74 -30.58
N SER A 276 12.02 -16.40 -31.26
CA SER A 276 11.06 -17.35 -31.87
C SER A 276 11.63 -18.07 -33.08
N LEU A 277 12.64 -17.52 -33.74
CA LEU A 277 13.28 -18.12 -34.91
C LEU A 277 13.78 -19.55 -34.62
N PRO A 278 13.76 -20.44 -35.67
CA PRO A 278 14.43 -21.72 -35.62
C PRO A 278 15.89 -21.60 -35.16
N LYS A 279 16.36 -22.57 -34.36
CA LYS A 279 17.70 -22.53 -33.75
C LYS A 279 18.83 -22.37 -34.83
N SER A 280 18.65 -22.89 -36.04
CA SER A 280 19.60 -22.75 -37.13
C SER A 280 19.78 -21.30 -37.59
N LEU A 281 18.69 -20.55 -37.70
CA LEU A 281 18.72 -19.13 -38.07
C LEU A 281 19.16 -18.26 -36.91
N ARG A 282 18.62 -18.50 -35.71
CA ARG A 282 18.91 -17.68 -34.52
C ARG A 282 20.39 -17.64 -34.11
N LYS A 283 21.11 -18.72 -34.35
CA LYS A 283 22.54 -18.80 -33.97
C LYS A 283 23.43 -17.74 -34.64
N GLN A 284 23.10 -17.28 -35.83
CA GLN A 284 23.89 -16.28 -36.55
C GLN A 284 23.71 -14.86 -35.98
N PHE A 285 22.66 -14.64 -35.16
CA PHE A 285 22.33 -13.36 -34.54
C PHE A 285 22.68 -13.30 -33.05
N ALA A 286 23.57 -14.14 -32.60
CA ALA A 286 24.00 -14.12 -31.18
C ALA A 286 25.13 -13.09 -30.96
N PRO A 287 25.04 -12.27 -29.88
CA PRO A 287 23.98 -12.20 -28.90
C PRO A 287 22.71 -11.52 -29.45
N VAL A 288 21.55 -12.15 -29.20
CA VAL A 288 20.26 -11.67 -29.74
C VAL A 288 19.90 -10.24 -29.28
N PRO A 289 20.08 -9.84 -27.99
CA PRO A 289 19.71 -8.50 -27.56
C PRO A 289 20.45 -7.39 -28.33
N ASP A 290 21.75 -7.53 -28.51
CA ASP A 290 22.59 -6.52 -29.20
C ASP A 290 22.17 -6.40 -30.67
N THR A 291 22.04 -7.51 -31.36
CA THR A 291 21.58 -7.53 -32.77
C THR A 291 20.15 -6.98 -32.91
N ALA A 292 19.27 -7.27 -31.95
CA ALA A 292 17.90 -6.76 -31.96
C ALA A 292 17.86 -5.23 -31.81
N GLN A 293 18.69 -4.67 -30.96
CA GLN A 293 18.79 -3.20 -30.77
C GLN A 293 19.25 -2.53 -32.07
N ASP A 294 20.30 -3.07 -32.68
CA ASP A 294 20.82 -2.55 -33.97
C ASP A 294 19.80 -2.62 -35.09
N VAL A 295 19.05 -3.73 -35.18
CA VAL A 295 18.04 -3.95 -36.22
C VAL A 295 16.79 -3.11 -35.96
N ALA A 296 16.32 -3.02 -34.71
CA ALA A 296 15.17 -2.18 -34.32
C ALA A 296 15.37 -0.72 -34.72
N ALA A 297 16.60 -0.22 -34.61
CA ALA A 297 16.95 1.15 -35.00
C ALA A 297 16.91 1.39 -36.51
N GLN A 298 16.96 0.32 -37.32
CA GLN A 298 17.01 0.39 -38.80
C GLN A 298 15.66 0.23 -39.49
N ILE A 299 14.63 -0.23 -38.73
CA ILE A 299 13.30 -0.51 -39.31
C ILE A 299 12.27 0.48 -38.73
N ALA A 300 11.26 0.80 -39.54
CA ALA A 300 10.21 1.73 -39.16
C ALA A 300 8.85 1.32 -39.70
N PRO A 301 7.72 1.77 -39.16
CA PRO A 301 6.36 1.43 -39.63
C PRO A 301 6.11 1.73 -41.10
N LYS A 302 6.80 2.73 -41.67
CA LYS A 302 6.74 3.06 -43.09
C LYS A 302 7.29 1.96 -44.02
N ASP A 303 8.04 0.99 -43.49
CA ASP A 303 8.67 -0.07 -44.26
C ASP A 303 7.74 -1.30 -44.51
N GLY A 304 6.49 -1.22 -44.05
CA GLY A 304 5.47 -2.25 -44.14
C GLY A 304 5.23 -2.99 -42.82
N ARG A 305 4.79 -4.24 -42.88
CA ARG A 305 4.55 -5.05 -41.68
C ARG A 305 5.84 -5.34 -40.92
N LEU A 306 5.74 -5.42 -39.60
CA LEU A 306 6.90 -5.62 -38.70
C LEU A 306 7.67 -6.91 -39.08
N ALA A 307 6.98 -8.04 -39.23
CA ALA A 307 7.62 -9.32 -39.59
C ALA A 307 8.38 -9.28 -40.92
N GLU A 308 7.82 -8.58 -41.90
CA GLU A 308 8.47 -8.42 -43.22
C GLU A 308 9.70 -7.53 -43.13
N SER A 309 9.59 -6.42 -42.44
CA SER A 309 10.66 -5.45 -42.29
C SER A 309 11.82 -6.03 -41.48
N LEU A 310 11.50 -6.76 -40.40
CA LEU A 310 12.48 -7.48 -39.60
C LEU A 310 13.18 -8.60 -40.39
N ALA A 311 12.42 -9.43 -41.13
CA ALA A 311 13.00 -10.49 -41.98
C ALA A 311 13.97 -9.93 -43.01
N LYS A 312 13.62 -8.82 -43.67
CA LYS A 312 14.48 -8.13 -44.62
C LYS A 312 15.76 -7.58 -43.97
N ALA A 313 15.63 -6.99 -42.78
CA ALA A 313 16.78 -6.45 -42.05
C ALA A 313 17.72 -7.58 -41.59
N LEU A 314 17.19 -8.65 -40.98
CA LEU A 314 17.98 -9.79 -40.54
C LEU A 314 18.67 -10.51 -41.74
N THR A 315 18.00 -10.61 -42.88
CA THR A 315 18.61 -11.19 -44.13
C THR A 315 19.79 -10.35 -44.63
N ARG A 316 19.80 -9.02 -44.40
CA ARG A 316 20.95 -8.16 -44.75
C ARG A 316 22.10 -8.26 -43.75
N THR A 317 21.79 -8.55 -42.49
CA THR A 317 22.77 -8.63 -41.40
C THR A 317 23.43 -10.02 -41.31
N GLY A 318 22.70 -11.08 -41.69
CA GLY A 318 23.17 -12.45 -41.59
C GLY A 318 23.51 -13.09 -42.94
N ASP A 319 24.04 -14.30 -42.89
CA ASP A 319 24.41 -15.10 -44.08
C ASP A 319 23.25 -15.95 -44.65
N LEU A 320 22.15 -16.07 -43.90
CA LEU A 320 21.00 -16.90 -44.28
C LEU A 320 19.76 -16.02 -44.47
N VAL A 321 18.93 -16.44 -45.42
CA VAL A 321 17.65 -15.77 -45.70
C VAL A 321 16.66 -16.07 -44.58
N VAL A 322 16.13 -15.01 -43.96
CA VAL A 322 15.04 -15.06 -42.97
C VAL A 322 13.74 -14.66 -43.68
N ARG A 323 12.68 -15.42 -43.48
CA ARG A 323 11.34 -15.14 -44.00
C ARG A 323 10.37 -14.77 -42.90
N PRO A 324 9.30 -14.01 -43.19
CA PRO A 324 8.28 -13.68 -42.22
C PRO A 324 7.68 -14.92 -41.52
N ASP A 325 7.49 -16.01 -42.25
CA ASP A 325 6.93 -17.27 -41.74
C ASP A 325 7.90 -18.06 -40.84
N ASP A 326 9.17 -17.64 -40.74
CA ASP A 326 10.13 -18.25 -39.80
C ASP A 326 9.93 -17.80 -38.36
N PHE A 327 9.17 -16.73 -38.14
CA PHE A 327 8.79 -16.27 -36.80
C PHE A 327 7.59 -17.08 -36.27
N ASP A 328 7.75 -17.70 -35.11
CA ASP A 328 6.69 -18.47 -34.47
C ASP A 328 5.84 -17.51 -33.58
N SER A 329 4.68 -17.09 -34.12
CA SER A 329 3.76 -16.17 -33.47
C SER A 329 3.26 -16.67 -32.08
N ALA A 330 3.20 -18.00 -31.87
CA ALA A 330 2.80 -18.58 -30.59
C ALA A 330 3.83 -18.37 -29.46
N ARG A 331 5.02 -17.91 -29.81
CA ARG A 331 6.13 -17.61 -28.85
C ARG A 331 6.41 -16.13 -28.67
N ILE A 332 5.67 -15.29 -29.36
CA ILE A 332 5.75 -13.85 -29.20
C ILE A 332 4.70 -13.48 -28.15
N PRO A 333 5.05 -12.74 -27.09
CA PRO A 333 4.07 -12.21 -26.13
C PRO A 333 3.04 -11.35 -26.84
N ASP A 334 1.80 -11.42 -26.39
CA ASP A 334 0.70 -10.57 -26.87
C ASP A 334 0.97 -9.10 -26.60
#